data_35ffe265b5a65430e9e1e1ce641a8e1f
#
_entry.id   35ffe265b5a65430e9e1e1ce641a8e1f
#
_cell.length_a   1.000
_cell.length_b   1.000
_cell.length_c   1.000
_cell.angle_alpha   90.00
_cell.angle_beta   90.00
_cell.angle_gamma   90.00
#
_symmetry.space_group_name_H-M   'P 1'
#
loop_
_entity.id
_entity.type
_entity.pdbx_description
1 polymer ?
#
loop_
_entity_poly.entity_id
_entity_poly.type
_entity_poly.pdbx_seq_one_letter_code
_entity_poly.pdbx_strand_id
1 'polypeptide(L)'
;MIKKPQDLKDKRITIMGLGLNQGGLGVARFLAKVGAKILITDLKTEEELGPSLEKLKDFDVKYILGRHREENFINTDMVIQNPAVSHNSKYLKIARTHGIPIETDLGFFLQLCPSKNIIAVAGTKGKSTVSQLIYHIFKEAQKDTILAGNIGISVLDILEKITPQTWLILEISTWQMEGIRNRKFRPQTAVLTNILPDHLDRYPNYKEYIRSEKLIFKHQRPNDNLIVNYDNEETIKIKKEAGLPIYWFSAKEKVEPGCYLKNDKLIFQSGEYKTTFAKISDLLLPGLHNLENILAASTVSFIHNIPGNIILKALKNFPGIPYRLEFIGEVRGIKFYNDTCATTPEATLAALGSFTEQPVILFLGGKDKKLNYENFGEAIGKNKEIKKIILLQHPDYDASLKILSALKKHLDSEKIILTSSLKVGVEAALQQAQENDLVLLSPAAASFGMFENEFDRGDQFNKIVKNLK
;
A
#
# COMPACT_ATOMS: atom_id res chain seq x y z
N MET A 1 -20.17 -20.83 18.80
CA MET A 1 -19.91 -19.73 17.86
C MET A 1 -19.19 -18.62 18.62
N ILE A 2 -18.00 -18.18 18.19
CA ILE A 2 -17.21 -17.16 18.86
C ILE A 2 -17.91 -15.81 18.64
N LYS A 3 -18.29 -15.14 19.73
CA LYS A 3 -18.98 -13.83 19.67
C LYS A 3 -18.14 -12.70 20.26
N LYS A 4 -17.19 -13.02 21.12
CA LYS A 4 -16.29 -12.08 21.78
C LYS A 4 -14.89 -12.69 21.94
N PRO A 5 -13.82 -11.89 22.09
CA PRO A 5 -12.46 -12.37 22.23
C PRO A 5 -12.29 -13.43 23.32
N GLN A 6 -12.97 -13.30 24.44
CA GLN A 6 -12.88 -14.20 25.59
C GLN A 6 -13.37 -15.64 25.30
N ASP A 7 -14.20 -15.83 24.29
CA ASP A 7 -14.66 -17.16 23.86
C ASP A 7 -13.54 -18.03 23.27
N LEU A 8 -12.36 -17.43 23.02
CA LEU A 8 -11.17 -18.11 22.50
C LEU A 8 -10.25 -18.68 23.59
N LYS A 9 -10.46 -18.28 24.84
CA LYS A 9 -9.63 -18.78 25.94
C LYS A 9 -9.64 -20.32 25.95
N ASP A 10 -8.46 -20.92 26.08
CA ASP A 10 -8.20 -22.36 26.06
C ASP A 10 -8.55 -23.11 24.76
N LYS A 11 -9.04 -22.44 23.72
CA LYS A 11 -9.30 -23.03 22.41
C LYS A 11 -8.00 -23.36 21.71
N ARG A 12 -7.94 -24.52 21.07
CA ARG A 12 -6.81 -24.95 20.23
C ARG A 12 -7.00 -24.31 18.85
N ILE A 13 -6.06 -23.46 18.45
CA ILE A 13 -6.15 -22.74 17.18
C ILE A 13 -4.90 -22.98 16.36
N THR A 14 -5.10 -23.46 15.15
CA THR A 14 -4.02 -23.65 14.18
C THR A 14 -3.95 -22.46 13.24
N ILE A 15 -2.81 -21.77 13.24
CA ILE A 15 -2.52 -20.69 12.26
C ILE A 15 -1.76 -21.33 11.09
N MET A 16 -2.37 -21.31 9.91
CA MET A 16 -1.75 -21.80 8.69
C MET A 16 -1.10 -20.66 7.92
N GLY A 17 0.22 -20.58 7.99
CA GLY A 17 1.04 -19.51 7.41
C GLY A 17 1.25 -18.35 8.37
N LEU A 18 2.45 -18.25 8.97
CA LEU A 18 2.90 -17.09 9.75
C LEU A 18 3.30 -15.97 8.79
N GLY A 19 4.14 -16.30 7.82
CA GLY A 19 4.71 -15.35 6.88
C GLY A 19 5.62 -14.31 7.54
N LEU A 20 6.08 -13.36 6.72
CA LEU A 20 6.94 -12.24 7.17
C LEU A 20 6.15 -10.93 7.37
N ASN A 21 4.91 -10.88 6.90
CA ASN A 21 4.02 -9.74 7.02
C ASN A 21 3.18 -9.81 8.31
N GLN A 22 2.58 -8.68 8.68
CA GLN A 22 1.88 -8.54 9.97
C GLN A 22 0.62 -9.41 10.13
N GLY A 23 0.03 -9.96 9.05
CA GLY A 23 -1.22 -10.74 9.11
C GLY A 23 -1.16 -11.92 10.08
N GLY A 24 -0.32 -12.93 9.79
CA GLY A 24 -0.16 -14.11 10.66
C GLY A 24 0.40 -13.76 12.04
N LEU A 25 1.34 -12.81 12.09
CA LEU A 25 1.93 -12.30 13.33
C LEU A 25 0.89 -11.62 14.23
N GLY A 26 0.05 -10.76 13.68
CA GLY A 26 -1.01 -10.09 14.43
C GLY A 26 -2.08 -11.07 14.96
N VAL A 27 -2.43 -12.08 14.14
CA VAL A 27 -3.28 -13.19 14.59
C VAL A 27 -2.67 -13.90 15.81
N ALA A 28 -1.39 -14.26 15.73
CA ALA A 28 -0.72 -14.97 16.81
C ALA A 28 -0.68 -14.16 18.11
N ARG A 29 -0.30 -12.85 18.02
CA ARG A 29 -0.29 -11.95 19.18
C ARG A 29 -1.67 -11.79 19.81
N PHE A 30 -2.69 -11.58 18.98
CA PHE A 30 -4.07 -11.44 19.46
C PHE A 30 -4.54 -12.69 20.18
N LEU A 31 -4.35 -13.88 19.59
CA LEU A 31 -4.74 -15.15 20.17
C LEU A 31 -4.01 -15.43 21.48
N ALA A 32 -2.72 -15.13 21.55
CA ALA A 32 -1.94 -15.29 22.79
C ALA A 32 -2.46 -14.41 23.92
N LYS A 33 -2.79 -13.13 23.62
CA LYS A 33 -3.36 -12.21 24.61
C LYS A 33 -4.69 -12.70 25.18
N VAL A 34 -5.54 -13.34 24.38
CA VAL A 34 -6.83 -13.86 24.84
C VAL A 34 -6.74 -15.26 25.46
N GLY A 35 -5.54 -15.83 25.57
CA GLY A 35 -5.29 -17.12 26.23
C GLY A 35 -5.67 -18.36 25.41
N ALA A 36 -5.62 -18.29 24.09
CA ALA A 36 -5.78 -19.44 23.21
C ALA A 36 -4.54 -20.32 23.19
N LYS A 37 -4.70 -21.64 22.93
CA LYS A 37 -3.62 -22.59 22.70
C LYS A 37 -3.25 -22.57 21.22
N ILE A 38 -2.09 -22.02 20.89
CA ILE A 38 -1.71 -21.69 19.52
C ILE A 38 -0.74 -22.72 18.97
N LEU A 39 -1.04 -23.18 17.75
CA LEU A 39 -0.11 -23.91 16.90
C LEU A 39 0.08 -23.12 15.60
N ILE A 40 1.30 -22.73 15.29
CA ILE A 40 1.66 -22.12 14.00
C ILE A 40 2.28 -23.19 13.10
N THR A 41 1.79 -23.32 11.88
CA THR A 41 2.39 -24.18 10.87
C THR A 41 2.67 -23.40 9.58
N ASP A 42 3.88 -23.51 9.04
CA ASP A 42 4.31 -22.82 7.82
C ASP A 42 5.20 -23.74 6.98
N LEU A 43 5.19 -23.56 5.66
CA LEU A 43 6.10 -24.26 4.74
C LEU A 43 7.51 -23.68 4.75
N LYS A 44 7.67 -22.44 5.19
CA LYS A 44 8.95 -21.80 5.40
C LYS A 44 9.65 -22.38 6.61
N THR A 45 10.98 -22.38 6.55
CA THR A 45 11.85 -22.86 7.64
C THR A 45 11.93 -21.84 8.78
N GLU A 46 12.53 -22.26 9.88
CA GLU A 46 12.80 -21.40 11.03
C GLU A 46 13.70 -20.22 10.65
N GLU A 47 14.73 -20.47 9.86
CA GLU A 47 15.64 -19.45 9.36
C GLU A 47 14.92 -18.38 8.53
N GLU A 48 14.06 -18.81 7.59
CA GLU A 48 13.26 -17.89 6.75
C GLU A 48 12.26 -17.06 7.55
N LEU A 49 11.75 -17.56 8.66
CA LEU A 49 10.77 -16.92 9.53
C LEU A 49 11.37 -16.19 10.73
N GLY A 50 12.69 -16.22 10.90
CA GLY A 50 13.41 -15.65 12.05
C GLY A 50 12.88 -14.28 12.51
N PRO A 51 12.71 -13.27 11.62
CA PRO A 51 12.19 -11.96 12.01
C PRO A 51 10.76 -11.97 12.58
N SER A 52 9.93 -12.95 12.19
CA SER A 52 8.56 -13.11 12.74
C SER A 52 8.58 -13.89 14.04
N LEU A 53 9.43 -14.89 14.15
CA LEU A 53 9.58 -15.73 15.36
C LEU A 53 10.14 -14.91 16.52
N GLU A 54 11.13 -14.05 16.28
CA GLU A 54 11.68 -13.16 17.31
C GLU A 54 10.59 -12.25 17.95
N LYS A 55 9.61 -11.80 17.15
CA LYS A 55 8.49 -11.00 17.64
C LYS A 55 7.44 -11.80 18.43
N LEU A 56 7.56 -13.12 18.46
CA LEU A 56 6.66 -14.03 19.17
C LEU A 56 7.35 -14.77 20.31
N LYS A 57 8.63 -14.53 20.59
CA LYS A 57 9.44 -15.27 21.59
C LYS A 57 8.87 -15.24 23.01
N ASP A 58 8.16 -14.17 23.36
CA ASP A 58 7.59 -13.99 24.69
C ASP A 58 6.18 -14.60 24.85
N PHE A 59 5.66 -15.25 23.80
CA PHE A 59 4.35 -15.87 23.78
C PHE A 59 4.44 -17.41 23.80
N ASP A 60 3.51 -18.08 24.51
CA ASP A 60 3.40 -19.54 24.50
C ASP A 60 2.77 -20.02 23.18
N VAL A 61 3.62 -20.31 22.20
CA VAL A 61 3.23 -20.72 20.85
C VAL A 61 4.00 -21.98 20.44
N LYS A 62 3.28 -22.97 19.92
CA LYS A 62 3.89 -24.17 19.32
C LYS A 62 4.10 -23.96 17.83
N TYR A 63 5.21 -24.53 17.29
CA TYR A 63 5.59 -24.35 15.89
C TYR A 63 5.77 -25.70 15.18
N ILE A 64 5.34 -25.77 13.92
CA ILE A 64 5.70 -26.80 12.96
C ILE A 64 6.08 -26.08 11.67
N LEU A 65 7.38 -25.96 11.42
CA LEU A 65 7.94 -25.18 10.32
C LEU A 65 8.56 -26.11 9.27
N GLY A 66 8.67 -25.61 8.02
CA GLY A 66 9.15 -26.37 6.86
C GLY A 66 8.15 -27.37 6.31
N ARG A 67 7.03 -27.59 6.98
CA ARG A 67 5.99 -28.55 6.57
C ARG A 67 4.66 -28.31 7.27
N HIS A 68 3.60 -28.90 6.73
CA HIS A 68 2.33 -29.08 7.42
C HIS A 68 2.12 -30.57 7.77
N ARG A 69 1.36 -30.85 8.84
CA ARG A 69 0.92 -32.20 9.21
C ARG A 69 -0.61 -32.24 9.25
N GLU A 70 -1.21 -33.32 8.76
CA GLU A 70 -2.67 -33.44 8.67
C GLU A 70 -3.35 -33.38 10.04
N GLU A 71 -2.72 -34.00 11.05
CA GLU A 71 -3.19 -33.98 12.45
C GLU A 71 -3.43 -32.58 13.01
N ASN A 72 -2.69 -31.57 12.53
CA ASN A 72 -2.83 -30.19 12.98
C ASN A 72 -4.10 -29.51 12.48
N PHE A 73 -4.71 -30.07 11.45
CA PHE A 73 -5.94 -29.56 10.84
C PHE A 73 -7.17 -30.40 11.27
N ILE A 74 -6.96 -31.45 12.05
CA ILE A 74 -8.00 -32.31 12.62
C ILE A 74 -8.12 -32.05 14.12
N ASN A 75 -6.98 -32.00 14.84
CA ASN A 75 -6.90 -31.86 16.29
C ASN A 75 -6.89 -30.39 16.74
N THR A 76 -7.75 -29.55 16.15
CA THR A 76 -7.87 -28.12 16.43
C THR A 76 -9.33 -27.73 16.51
N ASP A 77 -9.64 -26.64 17.22
CA ASP A 77 -11.00 -26.13 17.33
C ASP A 77 -11.32 -25.10 16.22
N MET A 78 -10.26 -24.56 15.56
CA MET A 78 -10.35 -23.63 14.43
C MET A 78 -9.01 -23.56 13.68
N VAL A 79 -9.08 -23.33 12.39
CA VAL A 79 -7.91 -22.96 11.56
C VAL A 79 -8.04 -21.49 11.16
N ILE A 80 -6.98 -20.69 11.35
CA ILE A 80 -6.87 -19.35 10.77
C ILE A 80 -5.89 -19.41 9.60
N GLN A 81 -6.43 -19.18 8.42
CA GLN A 81 -5.71 -19.23 7.15
C GLN A 81 -5.10 -17.86 6.83
N ASN A 82 -3.79 -17.84 6.55
CA ASN A 82 -3.16 -16.64 5.97
C ASN A 82 -3.69 -16.40 4.55
N PRO A 83 -3.94 -15.16 4.13
CA PRO A 83 -4.44 -14.84 2.78
C PRO A 83 -3.59 -15.37 1.62
N ALA A 84 -2.27 -15.55 1.84
CA ALA A 84 -1.37 -16.13 0.84
C ALA A 84 -1.58 -17.64 0.61
N VAL A 85 -2.21 -18.34 1.54
CA VAL A 85 -2.49 -19.77 1.42
C VAL A 85 -3.63 -19.99 0.44
N SER A 86 -3.42 -20.91 -0.52
CA SER A 86 -4.47 -21.27 -1.48
C SER A 86 -5.68 -21.92 -0.80
N HIS A 87 -6.89 -21.48 -1.15
CA HIS A 87 -8.13 -22.12 -0.71
C HIS A 87 -8.26 -23.60 -1.11
N ASN A 88 -7.52 -24.01 -2.14
CA ASN A 88 -7.47 -25.39 -2.63
C ASN A 88 -6.46 -26.27 -1.90
N SER A 89 -5.77 -25.74 -0.87
CA SER A 89 -4.84 -26.51 -0.07
C SER A 89 -5.46 -27.81 0.45
N LYS A 90 -4.74 -28.94 0.29
CA LYS A 90 -5.19 -30.24 0.79
C LYS A 90 -5.48 -30.21 2.29
N TYR A 91 -4.73 -29.45 3.07
CA TYR A 91 -4.89 -29.34 4.52
C TYR A 91 -6.18 -28.60 4.89
N LEU A 92 -6.54 -27.55 4.16
CA LEU A 92 -7.82 -26.87 4.35
C LEU A 92 -9.02 -27.76 3.92
N LYS A 93 -8.82 -28.64 2.93
CA LYS A 93 -9.84 -29.65 2.57
C LYS A 93 -10.03 -30.63 3.73
N ILE A 94 -8.95 -31.13 4.32
CA ILE A 94 -8.99 -32.02 5.48
C ILE A 94 -9.76 -31.35 6.64
N ALA A 95 -9.41 -30.11 7.00
CA ALA A 95 -10.13 -29.38 8.04
C ALA A 95 -11.65 -29.31 7.76
N ARG A 96 -12.04 -28.95 6.52
CA ARG A 96 -13.46 -28.90 6.11
C ARG A 96 -14.17 -30.25 6.24
N THR A 97 -13.51 -31.33 5.81
CA THR A 97 -14.06 -32.72 5.89
C THR A 97 -14.33 -33.13 7.34
N HIS A 98 -13.52 -32.63 8.29
CA HIS A 98 -13.68 -32.89 9.71
C HIS A 98 -14.52 -31.83 10.44
N GLY A 99 -15.20 -30.94 9.70
CA GLY A 99 -16.07 -29.94 10.29
C GLY A 99 -15.35 -28.84 11.07
N ILE A 100 -14.01 -28.70 10.89
CA ILE A 100 -13.24 -27.67 11.58
C ILE A 100 -13.48 -26.30 10.90
N PRO A 101 -13.92 -25.28 11.65
CA PRO A 101 -14.08 -23.93 11.12
C PRO A 101 -12.77 -23.36 10.58
N ILE A 102 -12.85 -22.73 9.41
CA ILE A 102 -11.72 -22.04 8.78
C ILE A 102 -12.07 -20.56 8.68
N GLU A 103 -11.20 -19.73 9.21
CA GLU A 103 -11.29 -18.28 9.18
C GLU A 103 -10.06 -17.65 8.56
N THR A 104 -10.17 -16.37 8.19
CA THR A 104 -9.03 -15.51 7.87
C THR A 104 -8.90 -14.43 8.94
N ASP A 105 -7.77 -13.76 9.00
CA ASP A 105 -7.54 -12.61 9.89
C ASP A 105 -8.64 -11.54 9.74
N LEU A 106 -8.91 -11.12 8.51
CA LEU A 106 -9.96 -10.14 8.20
C LEU A 106 -11.36 -10.68 8.52
N GLY A 107 -11.65 -11.93 8.15
CA GLY A 107 -12.95 -12.56 8.41
C GLY A 107 -13.25 -12.66 9.91
N PHE A 108 -12.24 -13.01 10.68
CA PHE A 108 -12.34 -13.10 12.13
C PHE A 108 -12.47 -11.71 12.78
N PHE A 109 -11.68 -10.74 12.32
CA PHE A 109 -11.81 -9.35 12.75
C PHE A 109 -13.22 -8.79 12.52
N LEU A 110 -13.78 -8.97 11.31
CA LEU A 110 -15.11 -8.47 10.97
C LEU A 110 -16.24 -9.07 11.86
N GLN A 111 -16.02 -10.26 12.37
CA GLN A 111 -16.96 -10.90 13.31
C GLN A 111 -16.93 -10.24 14.69
N LEU A 112 -15.77 -9.78 15.14
CA LEU A 112 -15.56 -9.22 16.48
C LEU A 112 -15.65 -7.69 16.51
N CYS A 113 -15.54 -7.04 15.34
CA CYS A 113 -15.45 -5.59 15.23
C CYS A 113 -16.76 -4.91 15.67
N PRO A 114 -16.73 -4.00 16.67
CA PRO A 114 -17.91 -3.31 17.15
C PRO A 114 -18.38 -2.18 16.22
N SER A 115 -17.48 -1.59 15.42
CA SER A 115 -17.82 -0.49 14.51
C SER A 115 -18.46 -0.99 13.22
N LYS A 116 -19.41 -0.19 12.70
CA LYS A 116 -20.01 -0.33 11.36
C LYS A 116 -19.54 0.78 10.41
N ASN A 117 -18.81 1.77 10.90
CA ASN A 117 -18.29 2.89 10.11
C ASN A 117 -17.04 2.44 9.34
N ILE A 118 -17.22 1.56 8.37
CA ILE A 118 -16.12 0.96 7.61
C ILE A 118 -16.04 1.60 6.22
N ILE A 119 -14.88 2.17 5.91
CA ILE A 119 -14.47 2.59 4.59
C ILE A 119 -13.44 1.58 4.10
N ALA A 120 -13.78 0.81 3.08
CA ALA A 120 -12.92 -0.21 2.51
C ALA A 120 -12.34 0.26 1.17
N VAL A 121 -11.03 0.14 0.99
CA VAL A 121 -10.33 0.56 -0.22
C VAL A 121 -9.69 -0.66 -0.89
N ALA A 122 -10.10 -0.94 -2.13
CA ALA A 122 -9.56 -1.99 -2.97
C ALA A 122 -9.17 -1.47 -4.36
N GLY A 123 -8.67 -2.35 -5.21
CA GLY A 123 -8.22 -2.08 -6.57
C GLY A 123 -6.77 -2.47 -6.80
N THR A 124 -6.31 -2.40 -8.04
CA THR A 124 -4.96 -2.87 -8.40
C THR A 124 -3.87 -1.95 -7.86
N LYS A 125 -3.93 -0.66 -8.12
CA LYS A 125 -2.93 0.35 -7.72
C LYS A 125 -3.61 1.51 -6.98
N GLY A 126 -2.84 2.23 -6.16
CA GLY A 126 -3.33 3.43 -5.45
C GLY A 126 -4.00 3.17 -4.10
N LYS A 127 -4.31 1.93 -3.73
CA LYS A 127 -4.98 1.56 -2.46
C LYS A 127 -4.37 2.25 -1.23
N SER A 128 -3.07 2.10 -1.04
CA SER A 128 -2.38 2.62 0.15
C SER A 128 -2.40 4.15 0.20
N THR A 129 -2.21 4.80 -0.95
CA THR A 129 -2.28 6.27 -1.03
C THR A 129 -3.69 6.77 -0.71
N VAL A 130 -4.72 6.16 -1.29
CA VAL A 130 -6.11 6.53 -1.03
C VAL A 130 -6.48 6.28 0.44
N SER A 131 -6.13 5.13 0.99
CA SER A 131 -6.42 4.79 2.39
C SER A 131 -5.75 5.77 3.36
N GLN A 132 -4.48 6.11 3.13
CA GLN A 132 -3.75 7.06 3.97
C GLN A 132 -4.26 8.49 3.81
N LEU A 133 -4.61 8.92 2.60
CA LEU A 133 -5.24 10.22 2.36
C LEU A 133 -6.57 10.34 3.11
N ILE A 134 -7.46 9.34 2.99
CA ILE A 134 -8.73 9.33 3.73
C ILE A 134 -8.46 9.41 5.24
N TYR A 135 -7.55 8.59 5.74
CA TYR A 135 -7.17 8.61 7.16
C TYR A 135 -6.67 9.99 7.59
N HIS A 136 -5.78 10.61 6.82
CA HIS A 136 -5.23 11.92 7.11
C HIS A 136 -6.29 13.01 7.11
N ILE A 137 -7.19 13.02 6.12
CA ILE A 137 -8.31 13.98 6.04
C ILE A 137 -9.29 13.80 7.22
N PHE A 138 -9.60 12.55 7.59
CA PHE A 138 -10.49 12.26 8.71
C PHE A 138 -9.87 12.65 10.05
N LYS A 139 -8.56 12.49 10.23
CA LYS A 139 -7.82 12.98 11.40
C LYS A 139 -7.80 14.50 11.47
N GLU A 140 -7.57 15.19 10.34
CA GLU A 140 -7.64 16.65 10.28
C GLU A 140 -9.05 17.16 10.65
N ALA A 141 -10.10 16.41 10.26
CA ALA A 141 -11.48 16.65 10.64
C ALA A 141 -11.82 16.19 12.08
N GLN A 142 -10.82 15.82 12.90
CA GLN A 142 -10.95 15.37 14.29
C GLN A 142 -11.90 14.17 14.47
N LYS A 143 -12.09 13.35 13.44
CA LYS A 143 -12.86 12.10 13.58
C LYS A 143 -12.02 11.03 14.28
N ASP A 144 -12.65 10.26 15.18
CA ASP A 144 -12.04 9.05 15.74
C ASP A 144 -11.84 8.04 14.60
N THR A 145 -10.59 7.84 14.18
CA THR A 145 -10.27 7.11 12.96
C THR A 145 -9.05 6.21 13.16
N ILE A 146 -9.16 4.99 12.66
CA ILE A 146 -8.08 4.00 12.65
C ILE A 146 -7.89 3.50 11.20
N LEU A 147 -6.62 3.38 10.80
CA LEU A 147 -6.19 2.83 9.52
C LEU A 147 -5.57 1.46 9.76
N ALA A 148 -5.99 0.44 9.01
CA ALA A 148 -5.46 -0.92 9.12
C ALA A 148 -5.69 -1.75 7.83
N GLY A 149 -5.29 -3.01 7.86
CA GLY A 149 -5.44 -3.96 6.75
C GLY A 149 -4.14 -4.24 6.03
N ASN A 150 -4.16 -4.29 4.71
CA ASN A 150 -3.02 -4.62 3.85
C ASN A 150 -1.95 -3.50 3.78
N ILE A 151 -1.83 -2.72 4.82
CA ILE A 151 -0.92 -1.58 4.96
C ILE A 151 0.13 -1.81 6.07
N GLY A 152 0.37 -3.08 6.41
CA GLY A 152 1.35 -3.44 7.45
C GLY A 152 0.84 -3.30 8.88
N ILE A 153 -0.43 -2.99 9.10
CA ILE A 153 -1.08 -2.92 10.40
C ILE A 153 -2.15 -4.00 10.48
N SER A 154 -1.94 -5.01 11.33
CA SER A 154 -2.91 -6.09 11.49
C SER A 154 -4.24 -5.58 12.06
N VAL A 155 -5.32 -5.98 11.44
CA VAL A 155 -6.67 -5.62 11.90
C VAL A 155 -6.98 -6.16 13.30
N LEU A 156 -6.37 -7.26 13.73
CA LEU A 156 -6.59 -7.82 15.06
C LEU A 156 -5.78 -7.09 16.15
N ASP A 157 -4.62 -6.51 15.81
CA ASP A 157 -3.83 -5.72 16.77
C ASP A 157 -4.53 -4.42 17.19
N ILE A 158 -5.47 -3.94 16.39
CA ILE A 158 -6.19 -2.69 16.66
C ILE A 158 -7.58 -2.90 17.29
N LEU A 159 -8.05 -4.15 17.40
CA LEU A 159 -9.43 -4.48 17.76
C LEU A 159 -9.84 -3.86 19.10
N GLU A 160 -8.95 -3.88 20.11
CA GLU A 160 -9.21 -3.33 21.44
C GLU A 160 -9.37 -1.80 21.47
N LYS A 161 -8.89 -1.10 20.44
CA LYS A 161 -8.94 0.35 20.31
C LYS A 161 -10.21 0.83 19.61
N ILE A 162 -11.03 -0.08 19.10
CA ILE A 162 -12.19 0.23 18.27
C ILE A 162 -13.43 0.38 19.16
N THR A 163 -14.11 1.51 19.01
CA THR A 163 -15.44 1.76 19.56
C THR A 163 -16.52 1.69 18.47
N PRO A 164 -17.80 1.63 18.78
CA PRO A 164 -18.86 1.71 17.78
C PRO A 164 -18.84 2.99 16.92
N GLN A 165 -18.21 4.06 17.41
CA GLN A 165 -18.09 5.37 16.74
C GLN A 165 -16.84 5.49 15.87
N THR A 166 -15.85 4.62 16.07
CA THR A 166 -14.56 4.68 15.35
C THR A 166 -14.76 4.45 13.84
N TRP A 167 -14.22 5.32 13.03
CA TRP A 167 -14.10 5.15 11.58
C TRP A 167 -12.93 4.21 11.26
N LEU A 168 -13.22 3.14 10.54
CA LEU A 168 -12.22 2.18 10.13
C LEU A 168 -11.91 2.37 8.65
N ILE A 169 -10.69 2.78 8.35
CA ILE A 169 -10.18 2.84 6.98
C ILE A 169 -9.43 1.52 6.75
N LEU A 170 -9.98 0.64 5.93
CA LEU A 170 -9.41 -0.67 5.67
C LEU A 170 -8.86 -0.74 4.25
N GLU A 171 -7.54 -0.84 4.11
CA GLU A 171 -6.94 -1.28 2.86
C GLU A 171 -7.14 -2.79 2.73
N ILE A 172 -7.76 -3.25 1.65
CA ILE A 172 -8.06 -4.67 1.45
C ILE A 172 -7.48 -5.13 0.12
N SER A 173 -6.66 -6.19 0.16
CA SER A 173 -6.17 -6.86 -1.04
C SER A 173 -7.21 -7.83 -1.60
N THR A 174 -7.11 -8.16 -2.90
CA THR A 174 -7.93 -9.20 -3.53
C THR A 174 -7.86 -10.53 -2.77
N TRP A 175 -6.69 -10.89 -2.25
CA TRP A 175 -6.52 -12.13 -1.49
C TRP A 175 -7.28 -12.13 -0.17
N GLN A 176 -7.33 -11.00 0.51
CA GLN A 176 -8.15 -10.84 1.72
C GLN A 176 -9.64 -10.87 1.36
N MET A 177 -10.06 -10.24 0.26
CA MET A 177 -11.44 -10.30 -0.22
C MET A 177 -11.88 -11.74 -0.54
N GLU A 178 -11.03 -12.53 -1.20
CA GLU A 178 -11.30 -13.95 -1.44
C GLU A 178 -11.48 -14.74 -0.14
N GLY A 179 -10.66 -14.45 0.85
CA GLY A 179 -10.75 -15.06 2.18
C GLY A 179 -12.10 -14.85 2.87
N ILE A 180 -12.78 -13.76 2.55
CA ILE A 180 -14.10 -13.42 3.12
C ILE A 180 -15.25 -13.53 2.12
N ARG A 181 -15.04 -14.10 0.92
CA ARG A 181 -16.04 -14.17 -0.17
C ARG A 181 -17.38 -14.81 0.22
N ASN A 182 -17.36 -15.71 1.19
CA ASN A 182 -18.55 -16.39 1.73
C ASN A 182 -19.20 -15.63 2.89
N ARG A 183 -18.62 -14.51 3.31
CA ARG A 183 -19.18 -13.61 4.32
C ARG A 183 -19.95 -12.47 3.66
N LYS A 184 -20.96 -12.00 4.33
CA LYS A 184 -21.71 -10.81 3.90
C LYS A 184 -20.95 -9.55 4.34
N PHE A 185 -19.71 -9.35 3.81
CA PHE A 185 -18.95 -8.13 4.06
C PHE A 185 -19.65 -6.95 3.41
N ARG A 186 -19.99 -5.96 4.22
CA ARG A 186 -20.72 -4.77 3.81
C ARG A 186 -20.05 -3.52 4.40
N PRO A 187 -19.07 -2.93 3.73
CA PRO A 187 -18.55 -1.62 4.13
C PRO A 187 -19.62 -0.54 3.88
N GLN A 188 -19.72 0.45 4.77
CA GLN A 188 -20.58 1.61 4.56
C GLN A 188 -20.13 2.40 3.31
N THR A 189 -18.84 2.42 3.05
CA THR A 189 -18.23 3.04 1.88
C THR A 189 -17.20 2.10 1.29
N ALA A 190 -17.33 1.78 0.01
CA ALA A 190 -16.35 1.05 -0.77
C ALA A 190 -15.69 1.98 -1.78
N VAL A 191 -14.37 1.90 -1.90
CA VAL A 191 -13.58 2.62 -2.91
C VAL A 191 -12.89 1.60 -3.80
N LEU A 192 -13.08 1.71 -5.10
CA LEU A 192 -12.38 0.91 -6.10
C LEU A 192 -11.51 1.84 -6.95
N THR A 193 -10.21 1.82 -6.71
CA THR A 193 -9.28 2.77 -7.31
C THR A 193 -9.10 2.57 -8.81
N ASN A 194 -8.86 1.34 -9.24
CA ASN A 194 -8.78 0.89 -10.63
C ASN A 194 -8.74 -0.64 -10.67
N ILE A 195 -8.98 -1.20 -11.85
CA ILE A 195 -8.75 -2.61 -12.15
C ILE A 195 -7.84 -2.70 -13.37
N LEU A 196 -6.63 -3.19 -13.18
CA LEU A 196 -5.59 -3.36 -14.21
C LEU A 196 -5.11 -4.81 -14.18
N PRO A 197 -4.59 -5.37 -15.28
CA PRO A 197 -4.02 -6.72 -15.25
C PRO A 197 -2.94 -6.86 -14.18
N ASP A 198 -3.17 -7.76 -13.23
CA ASP A 198 -2.24 -8.08 -12.14
C ASP A 198 -2.50 -9.52 -11.64
N HIS A 199 -1.54 -10.12 -10.96
CA HIS A 199 -1.66 -11.45 -10.34
C HIS A 199 -2.15 -12.59 -11.27
N LEU A 200 -1.83 -12.52 -12.58
CA LEU A 200 -2.25 -13.55 -13.56
C LEU A 200 -1.54 -14.90 -13.38
N ASP A 201 -0.51 -14.96 -12.55
CA ASP A 201 0.13 -16.16 -12.04
C ASP A 201 -0.74 -16.92 -11.02
N ARG A 202 -1.65 -16.23 -10.34
CA ARG A 202 -2.55 -16.78 -9.32
C ARG A 202 -3.96 -17.01 -9.83
N TYR A 203 -4.46 -16.12 -10.69
CA TYR A 203 -5.81 -16.21 -11.25
C TYR A 203 -5.82 -16.98 -12.56
N PRO A 204 -6.81 -17.86 -12.80
CA PRO A 204 -6.92 -18.58 -14.06
C PRO A 204 -6.99 -17.66 -15.30
N ASN A 205 -7.54 -16.47 -15.13
CA ASN A 205 -7.65 -15.43 -16.15
C ASN A 205 -8.00 -14.07 -15.53
N TYR A 206 -7.89 -13.02 -16.33
CA TYR A 206 -8.16 -11.63 -15.91
C TYR A 206 -9.62 -11.43 -15.44
N LYS A 207 -10.59 -12.15 -16.00
CA LYS A 207 -12.00 -12.06 -15.62
C LYS A 207 -12.25 -12.50 -14.17
N GLU A 208 -11.56 -13.55 -13.73
CA GLU A 208 -11.65 -13.99 -12.32
C GLU A 208 -10.99 -12.97 -11.36
N TYR A 209 -9.89 -12.34 -11.78
CA TYR A 209 -9.29 -11.24 -11.00
C TYR A 209 -10.27 -10.07 -10.87
N ILE A 210 -10.92 -9.62 -11.97
CA ILE A 210 -11.94 -8.57 -11.92
C ILE A 210 -13.08 -8.95 -10.96
N ARG A 211 -13.55 -10.19 -10.97
CA ARG A 211 -14.60 -10.67 -10.05
C ARG A 211 -14.16 -10.57 -8.59
N SER A 212 -12.90 -10.87 -8.31
CA SER A 212 -12.36 -10.78 -6.94
C SER A 212 -12.30 -9.34 -6.45
N GLU A 213 -11.88 -8.38 -7.29
CA GLU A 213 -11.91 -6.95 -6.93
C GLU A 213 -13.33 -6.45 -6.65
N LYS A 214 -14.32 -6.90 -7.42
CA LYS A 214 -15.73 -6.53 -7.26
C LYS A 214 -16.40 -7.08 -5.99
N LEU A 215 -15.76 -8.00 -5.27
CA LEU A 215 -16.28 -8.51 -4.00
C LEU A 215 -16.46 -7.40 -2.94
N ILE A 216 -15.70 -6.32 -3.04
CA ILE A 216 -15.72 -5.22 -2.06
C ILE A 216 -17.10 -4.56 -1.92
N PHE A 217 -17.88 -4.50 -2.99
CA PHE A 217 -19.22 -3.89 -2.98
C PHE A 217 -20.36 -4.91 -3.15
N LYS A 218 -20.05 -6.19 -3.31
CA LYS A 218 -21.02 -7.25 -3.61
C LYS A 218 -22.25 -7.29 -2.66
N HIS A 219 -22.06 -6.93 -1.42
CA HIS A 219 -23.11 -6.99 -0.39
C HIS A 219 -23.55 -5.60 0.09
N GLN A 220 -23.10 -4.53 -0.57
CA GLN A 220 -23.60 -3.18 -0.30
C GLN A 220 -25.09 -3.06 -0.65
N ARG A 221 -25.75 -2.09 -0.02
CA ARG A 221 -27.17 -1.80 -0.18
C ARG A 221 -27.36 -0.36 -0.67
N PRO A 222 -28.54 0.05 -1.12
CA PRO A 222 -28.79 1.41 -1.65
C PRO A 222 -28.37 2.56 -0.73
N ASN A 223 -28.25 2.34 0.58
CA ASN A 223 -27.81 3.36 1.54
C ASN A 223 -26.30 3.35 1.79
N ASP A 224 -25.55 2.47 1.13
CA ASP A 224 -24.09 2.45 1.18
C ASP A 224 -23.53 3.24 0.01
N ASN A 225 -22.26 3.65 0.10
CA ASN A 225 -21.60 4.46 -0.91
C ASN A 225 -20.57 3.62 -1.67
N LEU A 226 -20.60 3.70 -2.99
CA LEU A 226 -19.58 3.13 -3.86
C LEU A 226 -18.87 4.26 -4.61
N ILE A 227 -17.54 4.35 -4.44
CA ILE A 227 -16.68 5.33 -5.11
C ILE A 227 -15.84 4.62 -6.15
N VAL A 228 -15.86 5.08 -7.39
CA VAL A 228 -15.29 4.37 -8.53
C VAL A 228 -14.57 5.34 -9.47
N ASN A 229 -13.46 4.88 -10.03
CA ASN A 229 -12.69 5.62 -11.03
C ASN A 229 -13.42 5.67 -12.37
N TYR A 230 -13.67 6.85 -12.89
CA TYR A 230 -14.27 7.05 -14.20
C TYR A 230 -13.26 6.94 -15.35
N ASP A 231 -11.96 7.09 -15.06
CA ASP A 231 -10.89 7.06 -16.06
C ASP A 231 -10.36 5.64 -16.36
N ASN A 232 -10.95 4.60 -15.72
CA ASN A 232 -10.53 3.21 -15.90
C ASN A 232 -11.63 2.37 -16.57
N GLU A 233 -11.30 1.71 -17.67
CA GLU A 233 -12.26 0.98 -18.52
C GLU A 233 -13.04 -0.10 -17.76
N GLU A 234 -12.40 -0.83 -16.85
CA GLU A 234 -13.08 -1.91 -16.13
C GLU A 234 -13.99 -1.38 -15.02
N THR A 235 -13.62 -0.27 -14.40
CA THR A 235 -14.45 0.32 -13.33
C THR A 235 -15.67 1.05 -13.87
N ILE A 236 -15.61 1.69 -15.05
CA ILE A 236 -16.80 2.28 -15.72
C ILE A 236 -17.90 1.25 -15.93
N LYS A 237 -17.56 0.00 -16.26
CA LYS A 237 -18.53 -1.08 -16.51
C LYS A 237 -19.38 -1.39 -15.28
N ILE A 238 -18.89 -1.08 -14.07
CA ILE A 238 -19.60 -1.29 -12.80
C ILE A 238 -20.91 -0.51 -12.73
N LYS A 239 -21.05 0.60 -13.46
CA LYS A 239 -22.30 1.38 -13.55
C LYS A 239 -23.53 0.51 -13.89
N LYS A 240 -23.33 -0.50 -14.72
CA LYS A 240 -24.39 -1.43 -15.16
C LYS A 240 -24.68 -2.56 -14.17
N GLU A 241 -23.78 -2.79 -13.23
CA GLU A 241 -23.78 -3.98 -12.37
C GLU A 241 -24.14 -3.68 -10.90
N ALA A 242 -23.78 -2.49 -10.42
CA ALA A 242 -23.76 -2.23 -8.98
C ALA A 242 -25.13 -2.12 -8.33
N GLY A 243 -26.16 -1.65 -9.02
CA GLY A 243 -27.53 -1.50 -8.47
C GLY A 243 -27.64 -0.57 -7.25
N LEU A 244 -26.64 0.29 -7.04
CA LEU A 244 -26.55 1.24 -5.91
C LEU A 244 -25.98 2.59 -6.40
N PRO A 245 -26.13 3.67 -5.60
CA PRO A 245 -25.55 4.96 -5.93
C PRO A 245 -24.04 4.90 -6.08
N ILE A 246 -23.54 5.44 -7.19
CA ILE A 246 -22.10 5.51 -7.46
C ILE A 246 -21.66 6.98 -7.43
N TYR A 247 -20.61 7.24 -6.68
CA TYR A 247 -19.84 8.46 -6.73
C TYR A 247 -18.59 8.24 -7.57
N TRP A 248 -18.32 9.16 -8.49
CA TRP A 248 -17.21 9.03 -9.42
C TRP A 248 -16.03 9.90 -9.02
N PHE A 249 -14.84 9.51 -9.43
CA PHE A 249 -13.72 10.45 -9.50
C PHE A 249 -13.02 10.32 -10.85
N SER A 250 -12.55 11.46 -11.36
CA SER A 250 -11.88 11.54 -12.66
C SER A 250 -10.88 12.68 -12.71
N ALA A 251 -9.69 12.41 -13.22
CA ALA A 251 -8.69 13.42 -13.54
C ALA A 251 -8.81 13.94 -14.99
N LYS A 252 -9.63 13.30 -15.83
CA LYS A 252 -9.76 13.58 -17.27
C LYS A 252 -11.11 14.19 -17.63
N GLU A 253 -12.18 13.69 -17.02
CA GLU A 253 -13.55 14.01 -17.42
C GLU A 253 -14.32 14.67 -16.27
N LYS A 254 -15.31 15.50 -16.64
CA LYS A 254 -16.29 15.99 -15.67
C LYS A 254 -17.20 14.84 -15.25
N VAL A 255 -17.31 14.60 -13.96
CA VAL A 255 -18.18 13.57 -13.36
C VAL A 255 -19.16 14.16 -12.36
N GLU A 256 -20.32 13.48 -12.20
CA GLU A 256 -21.35 13.83 -11.24
C GLU A 256 -22.21 12.59 -10.89
N PRO A 257 -22.45 12.28 -9.59
CA PRO A 257 -21.85 12.94 -8.42
C PRO A 257 -20.39 12.50 -8.22
N GLY A 258 -19.54 13.41 -7.72
CA GLY A 258 -18.16 13.08 -7.36
C GLY A 258 -17.15 14.19 -7.52
N CYS A 259 -15.87 13.84 -7.50
CA CYS A 259 -14.75 14.77 -7.66
C CYS A 259 -14.10 14.66 -9.04
N TYR A 260 -13.74 15.81 -9.60
CA TYR A 260 -13.04 15.85 -10.89
C TYR A 260 -12.08 17.03 -11.00
N LEU A 261 -11.12 16.88 -11.92
CA LEU A 261 -10.23 17.96 -12.32
C LEU A 261 -10.88 18.77 -13.46
N LYS A 262 -10.83 20.10 -13.36
CA LYS A 262 -11.12 20.98 -14.47
C LYS A 262 -10.07 22.08 -14.51
N ASN A 263 -9.29 22.13 -15.60
CA ASN A 263 -8.08 22.93 -15.72
C ASN A 263 -7.10 22.58 -14.58
N ASP A 264 -6.81 23.51 -13.67
CA ASP A 264 -5.96 23.34 -12.50
C ASP A 264 -6.73 23.14 -11.18
N LYS A 265 -8.09 23.06 -11.24
CA LYS A 265 -8.97 23.08 -10.07
C LYS A 265 -9.59 21.72 -9.78
N LEU A 266 -9.53 21.31 -8.53
CA LEU A 266 -10.21 20.14 -8.01
C LEU A 266 -11.61 20.55 -7.54
N ILE A 267 -12.63 19.90 -8.10
CA ILE A 267 -14.04 20.25 -7.93
C ILE A 267 -14.79 19.03 -7.42
N PHE A 268 -15.64 19.23 -6.42
CA PHE A 268 -16.70 18.28 -6.05
C PHE A 268 -18.04 18.80 -6.55
N GLN A 269 -18.86 17.92 -7.12
CA GLN A 269 -20.22 18.21 -7.56
C GLN A 269 -21.18 17.07 -7.20
N SER A 270 -22.34 17.41 -6.64
CA SER A 270 -23.44 16.47 -6.40
C SER A 270 -24.76 17.25 -6.43
N GLY A 271 -25.56 17.06 -7.47
CA GLY A 271 -26.75 17.87 -7.75
C GLY A 271 -26.41 19.35 -7.88
N GLU A 272 -27.14 20.20 -7.19
CA GLU A 272 -26.89 21.65 -7.22
C GLU A 272 -25.64 22.06 -6.42
N TYR A 273 -25.17 21.21 -5.50
CA TYR A 273 -23.98 21.53 -4.71
C TYR A 273 -22.72 21.31 -5.54
N LYS A 274 -21.98 22.41 -5.74
CA LYS A 274 -20.70 22.42 -6.45
C LYS A 274 -19.72 23.32 -5.73
N THR A 275 -18.50 22.80 -5.50
CA THR A 275 -17.42 23.55 -4.85
C THR A 275 -16.07 23.26 -5.46
N THR A 276 -15.23 24.28 -5.62
CA THR A 276 -13.80 24.14 -5.87
C THR A 276 -13.11 24.12 -4.52
N PHE A 277 -12.38 23.05 -4.22
CA PHE A 277 -11.79 22.85 -2.89
C PHE A 277 -10.26 22.90 -2.86
N ALA A 278 -9.59 22.74 -4.01
CA ALA A 278 -8.12 22.80 -4.13
C ALA A 278 -7.70 23.15 -5.56
N LYS A 279 -6.41 23.47 -5.75
CA LYS A 279 -5.72 23.54 -7.03
C LYS A 279 -4.58 22.53 -7.08
N ILE A 280 -4.11 22.19 -8.27
CA ILE A 280 -2.94 21.31 -8.43
C ILE A 280 -1.72 21.87 -7.68
N SER A 281 -1.52 23.18 -7.72
CA SER A 281 -0.41 23.87 -7.03
C SER A 281 -0.46 23.77 -5.49
N ASP A 282 -1.60 23.38 -4.93
CA ASP A 282 -1.75 23.17 -3.49
C ASP A 282 -1.26 21.79 -3.03
N LEU A 283 -0.95 20.88 -3.97
CA LEU A 283 -0.69 19.47 -3.69
C LEU A 283 0.81 19.20 -3.57
N LEU A 284 1.20 18.41 -2.56
CA LEU A 284 2.59 17.94 -2.40
C LEU A 284 2.89 16.68 -3.20
N LEU A 285 1.85 15.89 -3.53
CA LEU A 285 2.01 14.64 -4.27
C LEU A 285 2.03 14.91 -5.78
N PRO A 286 3.11 14.61 -6.47
CA PRO A 286 3.21 14.78 -7.91
C PRO A 286 2.55 13.62 -8.67
N GLY A 287 2.23 13.87 -9.94
CA GLY A 287 1.80 12.85 -10.90
C GLY A 287 0.30 12.64 -10.99
N LEU A 288 -0.14 12.29 -12.22
CA LEU A 288 -1.56 12.08 -12.55
C LEU A 288 -2.21 10.99 -11.70
N HIS A 289 -1.51 9.90 -11.44
CA HIS A 289 -2.01 8.80 -10.60
C HIS A 289 -2.26 9.24 -9.15
N ASN A 290 -1.45 10.17 -8.61
CA ASN A 290 -1.69 10.73 -7.29
C ASN A 290 -2.87 11.71 -7.30
N LEU A 291 -3.07 12.42 -8.40
CA LEU A 291 -4.26 13.26 -8.56
C LEU A 291 -5.54 12.41 -8.54
N GLU A 292 -5.58 11.26 -9.22
CA GLU A 292 -6.69 10.31 -9.12
C GLU A 292 -6.90 9.83 -7.67
N ASN A 293 -5.82 9.50 -6.95
CA ASN A 293 -5.90 9.08 -5.54
C ASN A 293 -6.47 10.20 -4.64
N ILE A 294 -6.07 11.46 -4.88
CA ILE A 294 -6.57 12.63 -4.14
C ILE A 294 -8.06 12.84 -4.43
N LEU A 295 -8.47 12.74 -5.69
CA LEU A 295 -9.88 12.87 -6.07
C LEU A 295 -10.76 11.79 -5.45
N ALA A 296 -10.25 10.53 -5.41
CA ALA A 296 -10.93 9.42 -4.72
C ALA A 296 -11.11 9.70 -3.23
N ALA A 297 -10.04 10.07 -2.53
CA ALA A 297 -10.07 10.35 -1.09
C ALA A 297 -10.94 11.57 -0.76
N SER A 298 -10.90 12.61 -1.60
CA SER A 298 -11.73 13.80 -1.45
C SER A 298 -13.21 13.48 -1.66
N THR A 299 -13.56 12.61 -2.63
CA THR A 299 -14.93 12.15 -2.84
C THR A 299 -15.47 11.45 -1.58
N VAL A 300 -14.69 10.52 -1.00
CA VAL A 300 -15.03 9.89 0.28
C VAL A 300 -15.27 10.94 1.37
N SER A 301 -14.41 11.95 1.44
CA SER A 301 -14.47 12.98 2.48
C SER A 301 -15.71 13.85 2.38
N PHE A 302 -16.08 14.26 1.16
CA PHE A 302 -17.29 15.07 0.92
C PHE A 302 -18.59 14.31 1.26
N ILE A 303 -18.70 13.04 0.86
CA ILE A 303 -19.89 12.22 1.20
C ILE A 303 -20.04 11.96 2.70
N HIS A 304 -18.94 12.09 3.44
CA HIS A 304 -18.94 12.03 4.92
C HIS A 304 -18.96 13.41 5.58
N ASN A 305 -19.41 14.45 4.84
CA ASN A 305 -19.63 15.80 5.30
C ASN A 305 -18.38 16.48 5.88
N ILE A 306 -17.19 16.20 5.32
CA ILE A 306 -15.99 16.94 5.67
C ILE A 306 -15.90 18.19 4.80
N PRO A 307 -15.81 19.40 5.39
CA PRO A 307 -15.76 20.64 4.63
C PRO A 307 -14.52 20.75 3.72
N GLY A 308 -14.67 21.40 2.57
CA GLY A 308 -13.60 21.54 1.57
C GLY A 308 -12.33 22.24 2.08
N ASN A 309 -12.44 23.18 3.03
CA ASN A 309 -11.30 23.84 3.66
C ASN A 309 -10.48 22.87 4.55
N ILE A 310 -11.13 21.94 5.23
CA ILE A 310 -10.45 20.88 6.00
C ILE A 310 -9.75 19.90 5.05
N ILE A 311 -10.44 19.50 3.97
CA ILE A 311 -9.83 18.66 2.91
C ILE A 311 -8.59 19.37 2.35
N LEU A 312 -8.68 20.63 1.96
CA LEU A 312 -7.54 21.41 1.45
C LEU A 312 -6.38 21.44 2.45
N LYS A 313 -6.68 21.73 3.73
CA LYS A 313 -5.66 21.77 4.78
C LYS A 313 -4.93 20.43 4.91
N ALA A 314 -5.67 19.32 4.89
CA ALA A 314 -5.10 17.99 4.93
C ALA A 314 -4.21 17.71 3.70
N LEU A 315 -4.67 18.07 2.48
CA LEU A 315 -3.93 17.84 1.25
C LEU A 315 -2.62 18.63 1.20
N LYS A 316 -2.61 19.87 1.68
CA LYS A 316 -1.40 20.72 1.77
C LYS A 316 -0.34 20.16 2.73
N ASN A 317 -0.74 19.36 3.69
CA ASN A 317 0.12 18.80 4.72
C ASN A 317 0.38 17.30 4.55
N PHE A 318 -0.12 16.67 3.49
CA PHE A 318 0.06 15.24 3.25
C PHE A 318 1.36 14.97 2.48
N PRO A 319 2.41 14.46 3.13
CA PRO A 319 3.73 14.29 2.51
C PRO A 319 3.81 13.09 1.56
N GLY A 320 2.79 12.27 1.49
CA GLY A 320 2.79 10.99 0.77
C GLY A 320 2.89 9.79 1.70
N ILE A 321 3.08 8.63 1.08
CA ILE A 321 3.36 7.39 1.81
C ILE A 321 4.85 7.34 2.13
N PRO A 322 5.26 6.99 3.35
CA PRO A 322 6.68 6.82 3.66
C PRO A 322 7.38 5.93 2.62
N TYR A 323 8.52 6.40 2.15
CA TYR A 323 9.41 5.71 1.19
C TYR A 323 8.85 5.50 -0.23
N ARG A 324 7.71 6.14 -0.59
CA ARG A 324 7.12 6.09 -1.95
C ARG A 324 6.76 7.49 -2.42
N LEU A 325 7.63 8.10 -3.19
CA LEU A 325 7.55 9.52 -3.58
C LEU A 325 7.20 10.42 -2.38
N GLU A 326 7.74 10.08 -1.20
CA GLU A 326 7.54 10.80 0.04
C GLU A 326 8.25 12.16 -0.03
N PHE A 327 7.50 13.24 0.11
CA PHE A 327 8.08 14.58 0.22
C PHE A 327 8.74 14.76 1.59
N ILE A 328 10.06 14.93 1.61
CA ILE A 328 10.84 15.05 2.85
C ILE A 328 10.93 16.49 3.30
N GLY A 329 10.96 17.41 2.37
CA GLY A 329 11.04 18.83 2.62
C GLY A 329 11.74 19.58 1.49
N GLU A 330 11.89 20.88 1.73
CA GLU A 330 12.56 21.81 0.83
C GLU A 330 13.73 22.47 1.57
N VAL A 331 14.88 22.57 0.90
CA VAL A 331 16.09 23.19 1.40
C VAL A 331 16.66 24.11 0.31
N ARG A 332 16.77 25.40 0.56
CA ARG A 332 17.24 26.40 -0.41
C ARG A 332 16.48 26.38 -1.76
N GLY A 333 15.14 26.19 -1.70
CA GLY A 333 14.29 26.07 -2.89
C GLY A 333 14.42 24.75 -3.65
N ILE A 334 15.17 23.78 -3.12
CA ILE A 334 15.36 22.44 -3.70
C ILE A 334 14.45 21.45 -2.97
N LYS A 335 13.61 20.73 -3.71
CA LYS A 335 12.68 19.75 -3.14
C LYS A 335 13.33 18.37 -3.05
N PHE A 336 13.12 17.67 -1.94
CA PHE A 336 13.65 16.32 -1.71
C PHE A 336 12.51 15.31 -1.61
N TYR A 337 12.63 14.23 -2.39
CA TYR A 337 11.68 13.12 -2.37
C TYR A 337 12.39 11.79 -2.12
N ASN A 338 11.78 10.96 -1.27
CA ASN A 338 12.24 9.62 -0.96
C ASN A 338 11.31 8.59 -1.61
N ASP A 339 11.85 7.85 -2.56
CA ASP A 339 11.20 6.76 -3.26
C ASP A 339 12.07 5.48 -3.17
N THR A 340 12.66 5.26 -2.00
CA THR A 340 13.59 4.14 -1.76
C THR A 340 12.97 2.77 -2.03
N CYS A 341 11.63 2.65 -2.00
CA CYS A 341 10.91 1.43 -2.37
C CYS A 341 10.91 1.13 -3.88
N ALA A 342 11.37 2.05 -4.74
CA ALA A 342 11.55 1.81 -6.16
C ALA A 342 12.81 0.96 -6.41
N THR A 343 12.69 -0.33 -6.19
CA THR A 343 13.81 -1.30 -6.26
C THR A 343 13.89 -2.02 -7.60
N THR A 344 13.26 -1.47 -8.64
CA THR A 344 13.33 -1.93 -10.04
C THR A 344 13.41 -0.75 -11.01
N PRO A 345 13.98 -0.94 -12.21
CA PRO A 345 14.02 0.07 -13.27
C PRO A 345 12.66 0.69 -13.59
N GLU A 346 11.64 -0.14 -13.74
CA GLU A 346 10.26 0.28 -14.08
C GLU A 346 9.66 1.19 -13.00
N ALA A 347 9.92 0.89 -11.71
CA ALA A 347 9.45 1.69 -10.61
C ALA A 347 10.08 3.10 -10.62
N THR A 348 11.39 3.19 -10.87
CA THR A 348 12.08 4.47 -10.98
C THR A 348 11.64 5.28 -12.20
N LEU A 349 11.39 4.64 -13.36
CA LEU A 349 10.84 5.32 -14.52
C LEU A 349 9.43 5.86 -14.26
N ALA A 350 8.61 5.09 -13.55
CA ALA A 350 7.28 5.56 -13.13
C ALA A 350 7.36 6.74 -12.16
N ALA A 351 8.32 6.73 -11.23
CA ALA A 351 8.58 7.85 -10.32
C ALA A 351 8.99 9.11 -11.10
N LEU A 352 9.92 8.99 -12.04
CA LEU A 352 10.35 10.10 -12.90
C LEU A 352 9.20 10.68 -13.72
N GLY A 353 8.29 9.86 -14.21
CA GLY A 353 7.08 10.30 -14.91
C GLY A 353 6.14 11.16 -14.08
N SER A 354 6.32 11.23 -12.76
CA SER A 354 5.58 12.10 -11.86
C SER A 354 6.13 13.54 -11.82
N PHE A 355 7.32 13.77 -12.36
CA PHE A 355 8.03 15.04 -12.33
C PHE A 355 8.33 15.52 -13.76
N THR A 356 7.29 15.96 -14.45
CA THR A 356 7.44 16.63 -15.73
C THR A 356 7.72 18.11 -15.49
N GLU A 357 8.60 18.71 -16.31
CA GLU A 357 8.94 20.15 -16.26
C GLU A 357 9.78 20.59 -15.02
N GLN A 358 10.34 19.64 -14.26
CA GLN A 358 11.27 19.94 -13.15
C GLN A 358 12.61 19.23 -13.36
N PRO A 359 13.75 19.94 -13.31
CA PRO A 359 15.06 19.30 -13.39
C PRO A 359 15.30 18.38 -12.19
N VAL A 360 15.72 17.13 -12.47
CA VAL A 360 15.85 16.07 -11.47
C VAL A 360 17.31 15.71 -11.27
N ILE A 361 17.76 15.66 -10.02
CA ILE A 361 18.98 14.99 -9.60
C ILE A 361 18.57 13.64 -9.00
N LEU A 362 18.90 12.56 -9.72
CA LEU A 362 18.41 11.22 -9.43
C LEU A 362 19.46 10.37 -8.71
N PHE A 363 19.09 9.79 -7.57
CA PHE A 363 19.90 8.79 -6.89
C PHE A 363 19.55 7.39 -7.40
N LEU A 364 20.58 6.67 -7.84
CA LEU A 364 20.51 5.30 -8.34
C LEU A 364 21.52 4.40 -7.61
N GLY A 365 21.33 3.08 -7.73
CA GLY A 365 22.30 2.09 -7.30
C GLY A 365 21.83 1.16 -6.20
N GLY A 366 22.43 -0.03 -6.18
CA GLY A 366 22.11 -1.08 -5.22
C GLY A 366 22.54 -2.47 -5.69
N LYS A 367 22.00 -3.49 -5.02
CA LYS A 367 22.23 -4.90 -5.34
C LYS A 367 21.34 -5.39 -6.46
N ASP A 368 21.89 -6.19 -7.36
CA ASP A 368 21.18 -6.73 -8.52
C ASP A 368 20.17 -7.83 -8.13
N LYS A 369 19.00 -7.75 -8.73
CA LYS A 369 17.96 -8.78 -8.70
C LYS A 369 17.91 -9.58 -10.01
N LYS A 370 19.02 -9.64 -10.76
CA LYS A 370 19.11 -10.23 -12.11
C LYS A 370 18.22 -9.52 -13.14
N LEU A 371 18.11 -8.18 -12.99
CA LEU A 371 17.30 -7.35 -13.87
C LEU A 371 18.11 -6.88 -15.09
N ASN A 372 17.37 -6.50 -16.16
CA ASN A 372 17.96 -5.89 -17.34
C ASN A 372 17.86 -4.36 -17.23
N TYR A 373 19.00 -3.67 -17.37
CA TYR A 373 19.10 -2.21 -17.26
C TYR A 373 19.28 -1.50 -18.61
N GLU A 374 19.35 -2.21 -19.74
CA GLU A 374 19.59 -1.60 -21.06
C GLU A 374 18.49 -0.62 -21.45
N ASN A 375 17.24 -1.06 -21.43
CA ASN A 375 16.08 -0.20 -21.72
C ASN A 375 15.95 0.95 -20.71
N PHE A 376 16.37 0.72 -19.47
CA PHE A 376 16.40 1.75 -18.44
C PHE A 376 17.42 2.85 -18.78
N GLY A 377 18.64 2.47 -19.17
CA GLY A 377 19.67 3.43 -19.59
C GLY A 377 19.23 4.29 -20.77
N GLU A 378 18.59 3.68 -21.77
CA GLU A 378 18.03 4.39 -22.92
C GLU A 378 16.91 5.37 -22.49
N ALA A 379 15.98 4.93 -21.64
CA ALA A 379 14.87 5.77 -21.16
C ALA A 379 15.39 6.97 -20.34
N ILE A 380 16.37 6.75 -19.47
CA ILE A 380 17.03 7.83 -18.70
C ILE A 380 17.77 8.80 -19.65
N GLY A 381 18.47 8.30 -20.67
CA GLY A 381 19.17 9.14 -21.64
C GLY A 381 18.24 10.03 -22.46
N LYS A 382 17.01 9.58 -22.74
CA LYS A 382 15.99 10.34 -23.45
C LYS A 382 15.25 11.34 -22.53
N ASN A 383 15.34 11.20 -21.22
CA ASN A 383 14.66 12.08 -20.28
C ASN A 383 15.40 13.42 -20.13
N LYS A 384 14.82 14.48 -20.66
CA LYS A 384 15.42 15.83 -20.68
C LYS A 384 15.45 16.48 -19.28
N GLU A 385 14.63 16.02 -18.36
CA GLU A 385 14.57 16.54 -16.98
C GLU A 385 15.73 16.02 -16.12
N ILE A 386 16.45 14.99 -16.53
CA ILE A 386 17.61 14.49 -15.79
C ILE A 386 18.79 15.46 -15.91
N LYS A 387 19.04 16.20 -14.83
CA LYS A 387 20.14 17.14 -14.69
C LYS A 387 21.44 16.43 -14.31
N LYS A 388 21.39 15.58 -13.26
CA LYS A 388 22.54 14.78 -12.76
C LYS A 388 22.02 13.45 -12.20
N ILE A 389 22.92 12.48 -12.19
CA ILE A 389 22.73 11.17 -11.56
C ILE A 389 23.77 11.01 -10.47
N ILE A 390 23.32 10.69 -9.26
CA ILE A 390 24.16 10.28 -8.13
C ILE A 390 24.11 8.76 -8.07
N LEU A 391 25.16 8.08 -8.43
CA LEU A 391 25.20 6.62 -8.46
C LEU A 391 25.96 6.08 -7.24
N LEU A 392 25.22 5.41 -6.35
CA LEU A 392 25.78 4.77 -5.17
C LEU A 392 26.61 3.56 -5.56
N GLN A 393 27.83 3.47 -5.04
CA GLN A 393 28.76 2.37 -5.25
C GLN A 393 29.13 1.68 -3.93
N HIS A 394 29.18 0.35 -3.96
CA HIS A 394 29.63 -0.49 -2.88
C HIS A 394 30.14 -1.80 -3.50
N PRO A 395 31.09 -2.53 -2.87
CA PRO A 395 31.54 -3.83 -3.39
C PRO A 395 30.42 -4.81 -3.70
N ASP A 396 29.34 -4.81 -2.89
CA ASP A 396 28.15 -5.66 -3.07
C ASP A 396 27.10 -5.07 -4.02
N TYR A 397 27.35 -3.91 -4.64
CA TYR A 397 26.41 -3.20 -5.51
C TYR A 397 26.67 -3.49 -7.00
N ASP A 398 26.46 -4.74 -7.38
CA ASP A 398 26.61 -5.23 -8.75
C ASP A 398 25.60 -4.62 -9.73
N ALA A 399 24.39 -4.23 -9.27
CA ALA A 399 23.45 -3.46 -10.09
C ALA A 399 24.03 -2.09 -10.49
N SER A 400 24.77 -1.42 -9.60
CA SER A 400 25.36 -0.10 -9.91
C SER A 400 26.33 -0.17 -11.10
N LEU A 401 27.09 -1.25 -11.27
CA LEU A 401 27.95 -1.46 -12.42
C LEU A 401 27.14 -1.64 -13.71
N LYS A 402 26.07 -2.41 -13.67
CA LYS A 402 25.16 -2.61 -14.82
C LYS A 402 24.45 -1.31 -15.20
N ILE A 403 23.93 -0.57 -14.21
CA ILE A 403 23.32 0.75 -14.40
C ILE A 403 24.32 1.71 -15.04
N LEU A 404 25.55 1.80 -14.51
CA LEU A 404 26.60 2.66 -15.06
C LEU A 404 26.90 2.32 -16.51
N SER A 405 27.03 1.02 -16.83
CA SER A 405 27.28 0.55 -18.20
C SER A 405 26.17 0.95 -19.16
N ALA A 406 24.90 0.78 -18.73
CA ALA A 406 23.74 1.14 -19.53
C ALA A 406 23.64 2.67 -19.74
N LEU A 407 23.87 3.46 -18.69
CA LEU A 407 23.82 4.93 -18.74
C LEU A 407 24.88 5.54 -19.66
N LYS A 408 26.12 5.02 -19.61
CA LYS A 408 27.25 5.53 -20.44
C LYS A 408 27.01 5.40 -21.95
N LYS A 409 26.06 4.58 -22.37
CA LYS A 409 25.71 4.46 -23.81
C LYS A 409 24.82 5.63 -24.28
N HIS A 410 24.19 6.37 -23.36
CA HIS A 410 23.14 7.33 -23.66
C HIS A 410 23.30 8.70 -22.96
N LEU A 411 24.25 8.82 -22.03
CA LEU A 411 24.50 10.02 -21.25
C LEU A 411 26.00 10.35 -21.21
N ASP A 412 26.31 11.64 -21.22
CA ASP A 412 27.68 12.14 -20.99
C ASP A 412 28.14 11.78 -19.57
N SER A 413 29.40 11.37 -19.45
CA SER A 413 29.95 10.95 -18.14
C SER A 413 29.93 12.07 -17.09
N GLU A 414 29.93 13.32 -17.50
CA GLU A 414 29.84 14.49 -16.63
C GLU A 414 28.49 14.59 -15.91
N LYS A 415 27.44 13.94 -16.43
CA LYS A 415 26.12 13.85 -15.76
C LYS A 415 26.11 12.85 -14.64
N ILE A 416 27.13 11.98 -14.49
CA ILE A 416 27.12 10.88 -13.53
C ILE A 416 28.18 11.14 -12.46
N ILE A 417 27.72 11.23 -11.21
CA ILE A 417 28.59 11.37 -10.02
C ILE A 417 28.55 10.04 -9.26
N LEU A 418 29.72 9.46 -9.05
CA LEU A 418 29.88 8.22 -8.30
C LEU A 418 30.15 8.53 -6.84
N THR A 419 29.48 7.83 -5.94
CA THR A 419 29.66 8.02 -4.49
C THR A 419 29.50 6.70 -3.72
N SER A 420 30.23 6.55 -2.62
CA SER A 420 30.13 5.40 -1.71
C SER A 420 29.27 5.70 -0.48
N SER A 421 28.64 6.88 -0.40
CA SER A 421 27.89 7.30 0.78
C SER A 421 26.67 8.15 0.38
N LEU A 422 25.52 7.91 1.00
CA LEU A 422 24.34 8.76 0.83
C LEU A 422 24.61 10.20 1.25
N LYS A 423 25.37 10.41 2.33
CA LYS A 423 25.69 11.77 2.82
C LYS A 423 26.49 12.54 1.77
N VAL A 424 27.58 11.97 1.29
CA VAL A 424 28.40 12.59 0.24
C VAL A 424 27.58 12.81 -1.03
N GLY A 425 26.72 11.86 -1.39
CA GLY A 425 25.83 11.99 -2.54
C GLY A 425 24.84 13.17 -2.38
N VAL A 426 24.26 13.37 -1.22
CA VAL A 426 23.35 14.51 -0.95
C VAL A 426 24.11 15.84 -0.97
N GLU A 427 25.31 15.88 -0.42
CA GLU A 427 26.18 17.07 -0.49
C GLU A 427 26.54 17.41 -1.95
N ALA A 428 26.89 16.40 -2.76
CA ALA A 428 27.15 16.57 -4.19
C ALA A 428 25.89 17.02 -4.96
N ALA A 429 24.73 16.46 -4.62
CA ALA A 429 23.46 16.89 -5.22
C ALA A 429 23.18 18.36 -4.94
N LEU A 430 23.38 18.84 -3.70
CA LEU A 430 23.19 20.25 -3.33
C LEU A 430 24.16 21.20 -4.06
N GLN A 431 25.37 20.77 -4.34
CA GLN A 431 26.33 21.56 -5.12
C GLN A 431 25.91 21.72 -6.60
N GLN A 432 25.19 20.75 -7.14
CA GLN A 432 24.74 20.74 -8.53
C GLN A 432 23.32 21.32 -8.72
N ALA A 433 22.54 21.38 -7.62
CA ALA A 433 21.15 21.83 -7.65
C ALA A 433 21.06 23.36 -7.66
N GLN A 434 19.98 23.85 -8.27
CA GLN A 434 19.54 25.24 -8.26
C GLN A 434 18.15 25.32 -7.66
N GLU A 435 17.68 26.52 -7.37
CA GLU A 435 16.29 26.76 -6.93
C GLU A 435 15.31 26.13 -7.93
N ASN A 436 14.26 25.47 -7.42
CA ASN A 436 13.27 24.70 -8.16
C ASN A 436 13.74 23.34 -8.71
N ASP A 437 14.99 22.94 -8.51
CA ASP A 437 15.41 21.57 -8.81
C ASP A 437 14.81 20.57 -7.80
N LEU A 438 14.81 19.30 -8.19
CA LEU A 438 14.32 18.17 -7.44
C LEU A 438 15.44 17.16 -7.19
N VAL A 439 15.60 16.72 -5.97
CA VAL A 439 16.44 15.57 -5.59
C VAL A 439 15.56 14.38 -5.29
N LEU A 440 15.72 13.30 -6.06
CA LEU A 440 14.90 12.09 -5.98
C LEU A 440 15.78 10.88 -5.62
N LEU A 441 15.53 10.27 -4.46
CA LEU A 441 16.04 8.94 -4.15
C LEU A 441 15.10 7.88 -4.73
N SER A 442 15.38 7.34 -5.92
CA SER A 442 14.63 6.25 -6.57
C SER A 442 15.58 5.26 -7.21
N PRO A 443 16.11 4.30 -6.43
CA PRO A 443 17.37 3.62 -6.67
C PRO A 443 17.42 2.64 -7.83
N ALA A 444 16.30 2.17 -8.37
CA ALA A 444 16.16 1.12 -9.40
C ALA A 444 16.77 -0.26 -9.02
N ALA A 445 17.19 -0.43 -7.76
CA ALA A 445 17.89 -1.63 -7.29
C ALA A 445 17.64 -1.89 -5.79
N ALA A 446 17.91 -3.10 -5.32
CA ALA A 446 17.79 -3.45 -3.91
C ALA A 446 18.84 -2.75 -3.04
N SER A 447 18.57 -2.64 -1.73
CA SER A 447 19.40 -1.87 -0.80
C SER A 447 20.48 -2.68 -0.08
N PHE A 448 20.37 -4.02 -0.10
CA PHE A 448 21.25 -4.91 0.66
C PHE A 448 22.74 -4.71 0.32
N GLY A 449 23.60 -4.75 1.34
CA GLY A 449 25.04 -4.54 1.25
C GLY A 449 25.46 -3.27 1.97
N MET A 450 24.91 -2.10 1.63
CA MET A 450 25.14 -0.84 2.36
C MET A 450 24.10 -0.60 3.47
N PHE A 451 22.92 -1.16 3.35
CA PHE A 451 21.79 -0.94 4.25
C PHE A 451 21.16 -2.26 4.64
N GLU A 452 20.53 -2.31 5.81
CA GLU A 452 19.82 -3.50 6.29
C GLU A 452 18.66 -3.87 5.34
N ASN A 453 17.94 -2.88 4.85
CA ASN A 453 16.82 -3.01 3.92
C ASN A 453 16.53 -1.65 3.25
N GLU A 454 15.51 -1.59 2.38
CA GLU A 454 15.12 -0.35 1.70
C GLU A 454 14.58 0.73 2.65
N PHE A 455 13.99 0.35 3.77
CA PHE A 455 13.49 1.31 4.76
C PHE A 455 14.64 1.98 5.51
N ASP A 456 15.66 1.22 5.91
CA ASP A 456 16.88 1.78 6.51
C ASP A 456 17.57 2.76 5.55
N ARG A 457 17.68 2.43 4.25
CA ARG A 457 18.20 3.36 3.22
C ARG A 457 17.37 4.65 3.18
N GLY A 458 16.05 4.52 3.23
CA GLY A 458 15.12 5.64 3.23
C GLY A 458 15.24 6.50 4.48
N ASP A 459 15.34 5.89 5.66
CA ASP A 459 15.48 6.58 6.94
C ASP A 459 16.79 7.36 7.04
N GLN A 460 17.89 6.75 6.57
CA GLN A 460 19.18 7.45 6.51
C GLN A 460 19.12 8.66 5.56
N PHE A 461 18.48 8.53 4.39
CA PHE A 461 18.27 9.65 3.48
C PHE A 461 17.42 10.74 4.12
N ASN A 462 16.29 10.39 4.73
CA ASN A 462 15.42 11.32 5.43
C ASN A 462 16.14 12.07 6.54
N LYS A 463 16.96 11.36 7.33
CA LYS A 463 17.76 11.96 8.41
C LYS A 463 18.80 12.96 7.87
N ILE A 464 19.50 12.61 6.79
CA ILE A 464 20.49 13.49 6.16
C ILE A 464 19.79 14.78 5.69
N VAL A 465 18.68 14.66 4.94
CA VAL A 465 17.94 15.83 4.41
C VAL A 465 17.39 16.71 5.52
N LYS A 466 16.82 16.12 6.59
CA LYS A 466 16.30 16.88 7.75
C LYS A 466 17.40 17.66 8.49
N ASN A 467 18.63 17.17 8.47
CA ASN A 467 19.77 17.84 9.10
C ASN A 467 20.40 18.94 8.22
N LEU A 468 19.90 19.15 6.99
CA LEU A 468 20.32 20.26 6.12
C LEU A 468 19.59 21.58 6.42
N LYS A 469 18.49 21.48 7.16
CA LYS A 469 17.69 22.62 7.63
C LYS A 469 18.36 23.25 8.85
#